data_1ec1f5d6d7429b0c5c847a90862b2680
#
_entry.id   1ec1f5d6d7429b0c5c847a90862b2680
#
_cell.length_a   1.000
_cell.length_b   1.000
_cell.length_c   1.000
_cell.angle_alpha   90.00
_cell.angle_beta   90.00
_cell.angle_gamma   90.00
#
_symmetry.space_group_name_H-M   'P 1'
#
loop_
_entity.id
_entity.type
_entity.pdbx_description
1 polymer ?
#
loop_
_entity_poly.entity_id
_entity_poly.type
_entity_poly.pdbx_seq_one_letter_code
_entity_poly.pdbx_strand_id
1 'polypeptide(L)'
;MKYFVLLVLALFSSFSIKGGDTLTVGYNNSAPFIFEENGKLQGPIFWLWENVAEENDFHCDYELLKPDNVLNSVANHEVDLTLYPMTITSERSESIDFSVPFYLAHSGVIAKQYSTWEKTWIFLKSFFSLNFLRVLMGLCLVILIFGFFAWLFERKSNKEEFGGGIRGLWSGFWWSAVTMTTVGYGDKSPRTTGGRLVALIWMFTAVIIISGFTASIASSLTVTELETDTSTIESFKERRLGTVENSGTLKWLNDNFYNDHALFTTKEELLPALRNGEVEAVVYDLPLLNELVKTDTINEFNVLPIRFNPQYYALGMDTELDDSIQKLINTSMLKSTESLEWDVVLAEYGLKTK
;
A
#
# COMPACT_ATOMS: atom_id res chain seq x y z
N MET A 1 65.85 42.99 27.00
CA MET A 1 64.52 43.25 27.55
C MET A 1 63.45 43.65 26.48
N LYS A 2 63.84 44.46 25.46
CA LYS A 2 62.84 44.87 24.42
C LYS A 2 62.32 43.71 23.51
N TYR A 3 63.11 42.69 23.28
CA TYR A 3 62.72 41.56 22.40
C TYR A 3 61.86 40.48 23.13
N PHE A 4 61.94 40.44 24.44
CA PHE A 4 61.10 39.50 25.24
C PHE A 4 59.65 39.97 25.35
N VAL A 5 59.41 41.29 25.39
CA VAL A 5 58.04 41.87 25.40
C VAL A 5 57.37 41.71 24.03
N LEU A 6 58.11 41.77 22.90
CA LEU A 6 57.53 41.52 21.57
C LEU A 6 57.20 40.07 21.32
N LEU A 7 57.90 39.10 21.93
CA LEU A 7 57.57 37.67 21.81
C LEU A 7 56.32 37.29 22.64
N VAL A 8 56.07 37.95 23.76
CA VAL A 8 54.89 37.73 24.59
C VAL A 8 53.64 38.36 23.96
N LEU A 9 53.77 39.50 23.24
CA LEU A 9 52.68 40.11 22.48
C LEU A 9 52.28 39.32 21.22
N ALA A 10 53.22 38.58 20.61
CA ALA A 10 52.94 37.70 19.48
C ALA A 10 52.25 36.39 19.86
N LEU A 11 52.30 35.97 21.11
CA LEU A 11 51.59 34.79 21.63
C LEU A 11 50.15 35.07 22.04
N PHE A 12 49.73 36.34 22.15
CA PHE A 12 48.37 36.74 22.46
C PHE A 12 47.50 37.09 21.22
N SER A 13 48.09 37.06 20.00
CA SER A 13 47.38 37.46 18.78
C SER A 13 46.72 36.28 18.02
N SER A 14 46.49 35.13 18.66
CA SER A 14 45.86 33.98 18.03
C SER A 14 44.65 33.40 18.81
N PHE A 15 44.07 34.18 19.69
CA PHE A 15 42.72 33.87 20.14
C PHE A 15 41.71 34.67 19.29
N SER A 16 41.55 34.24 18.03
CA SER A 16 40.33 34.52 17.31
C SER A 16 39.25 33.76 18.07
N ILE A 17 38.44 34.48 18.81
CA ILE A 17 37.10 34.02 19.12
C ILE A 17 36.43 33.92 17.76
N LYS A 18 36.37 32.72 17.17
CA LYS A 18 35.43 32.43 16.10
C LYS A 18 34.08 32.70 16.72
N GLY A 19 33.42 33.78 16.35
CA GLY A 19 31.98 33.89 16.52
C GLY A 19 31.36 32.64 15.92
N GLY A 20 30.42 32.00 16.59
CA GLY A 20 29.77 30.78 16.07
C GLY A 20 29.39 30.96 14.62
N ASP A 21 29.64 29.95 13.80
CA ASP A 21 29.25 29.98 12.41
C ASP A 21 27.71 30.11 12.34
N THR A 22 27.20 31.06 11.57
CA THR A 22 25.74 31.22 11.38
C THR A 22 25.33 30.34 10.22
N LEU A 23 24.39 29.44 10.47
CA LEU A 23 23.86 28.48 9.49
C LEU A 23 22.40 28.86 9.13
N THR A 24 22.11 28.89 7.84
CA THR A 24 20.75 29.01 7.33
C THR A 24 20.10 27.64 7.28
N VAL A 25 19.09 27.42 8.12
CA VAL A 25 18.47 26.11 8.36
C VAL A 25 17.07 26.11 7.79
N GLY A 26 16.88 25.41 6.66
CA GLY A 26 15.56 25.23 6.06
C GLY A 26 14.73 24.18 6.80
N TYR A 27 13.43 24.40 6.93
CA TYR A 27 12.50 23.40 7.47
C TYR A 27 11.18 23.38 6.71
N ASN A 28 10.48 22.26 6.79
CA ASN A 28 9.11 22.11 6.32
C ASN A 28 8.30 21.27 7.30
N ASN A 29 7.02 21.60 7.47
CA ASN A 29 6.13 20.85 8.34
C ASN A 29 5.94 19.42 7.86
N SER A 30 6.56 18.47 8.56
CA SER A 30 6.53 17.02 8.28
C SER A 30 6.33 16.23 9.58
N ALA A 31 5.16 16.46 10.21
CA ALA A 31 4.78 15.70 11.41
C ALA A 31 4.77 14.19 11.09
N PRO A 32 5.25 13.35 12.04
CA PRO A 32 5.61 13.66 13.42
C PRO A 32 7.08 14.08 13.63
N PHE A 33 7.90 14.22 12.57
CA PHE A 33 9.34 14.45 12.68
C PHE A 33 9.71 15.91 12.98
N ILE A 34 9.06 16.86 12.32
CA ILE A 34 9.21 18.28 12.54
C ILE A 34 7.92 19.00 12.19
N PHE A 35 7.48 19.92 13.02
CA PHE A 35 6.29 20.75 12.80
C PHE A 35 6.32 21.99 13.67
N GLU A 36 5.55 23.00 13.29
CA GLU A 36 5.39 24.21 14.05
C GLU A 36 4.08 24.18 14.83
N GLU A 37 4.17 24.39 16.14
CA GLU A 37 3.01 24.53 17.03
C GLU A 37 3.16 25.77 17.91
N ASN A 38 2.13 26.65 17.89
CA ASN A 38 2.13 27.91 18.65
C ASN A 38 3.35 28.82 18.36
N GLY A 39 3.84 28.82 17.11
CA GLY A 39 5.00 29.63 16.70
C GLY A 39 6.35 29.06 17.17
N LYS A 40 6.39 27.80 17.56
CA LYS A 40 7.63 27.11 17.97
C LYS A 40 7.80 25.82 17.17
N LEU A 41 9.00 25.58 16.70
CA LEU A 41 9.37 24.31 16.09
C LEU A 41 9.42 23.22 17.16
N GLN A 42 8.91 22.03 16.80
CA GLN A 42 8.84 20.85 17.65
C GLN A 42 9.12 19.59 16.81
N GLY A 43 9.34 18.48 17.50
CA GLY A 43 9.56 17.17 16.88
C GLY A 43 10.96 16.63 17.06
N PRO A 44 11.15 15.33 16.83
CA PRO A 44 12.44 14.65 17.06
C PRO A 44 13.62 15.28 16.29
N ILE A 45 13.37 15.69 15.03
CA ILE A 45 14.43 16.31 14.22
C ILE A 45 14.85 17.66 14.83
N PHE A 46 13.90 18.46 15.32
CA PHE A 46 14.20 19.73 15.93
C PHE A 46 14.97 19.54 17.24
N TRP A 47 14.55 18.59 18.09
CA TRP A 47 15.27 18.21 19.30
C TRP A 47 16.71 17.75 18.99
N LEU A 48 16.88 16.90 17.98
CA LEU A 48 18.21 16.44 17.56
C LEU A 48 19.09 17.60 17.10
N TRP A 49 18.53 18.52 16.31
CA TRP A 49 19.25 19.67 15.81
C TRP A 49 19.61 20.67 16.91
N GLU A 50 18.72 20.95 17.87
CA GLU A 50 19.04 21.82 19.02
C GLU A 50 20.25 21.29 19.80
N ASN A 51 20.32 19.99 20.05
CA ASN A 51 21.50 19.39 20.71
C ASN A 51 22.78 19.55 19.88
N VAL A 52 22.70 19.40 18.56
CA VAL A 52 23.85 19.61 17.64
C VAL A 52 24.29 21.07 17.66
N ALA A 53 23.35 22.00 17.56
CA ALA A 53 23.61 23.42 17.52
C ALA A 53 24.19 23.94 18.86
N GLU A 54 23.65 23.50 20.00
CA GLU A 54 24.13 23.86 21.33
C GLU A 54 25.53 23.30 21.59
N GLU A 55 25.80 22.04 21.24
CA GLU A 55 27.11 21.41 21.46
C GLU A 55 28.25 22.11 20.66
N ASN A 56 27.92 22.67 19.49
CA ASN A 56 28.90 23.27 18.59
C ASN A 56 28.88 24.81 18.54
N ASP A 57 28.03 25.44 19.38
CA ASP A 57 27.84 26.90 19.42
C ASP A 57 27.43 27.51 18.06
N PHE A 58 26.57 26.77 17.29
CA PHE A 58 26.05 27.27 16.02
C PHE A 58 24.93 28.29 16.24
N HIS A 59 24.98 29.37 15.48
CA HIS A 59 23.89 30.32 15.36
C HIS A 59 23.02 29.93 14.14
N CYS A 60 21.72 29.78 14.33
CA CYS A 60 20.83 29.26 13.30
C CYS A 60 19.76 30.28 12.92
N ASP A 61 19.65 30.56 11.64
CA ASP A 61 18.55 31.31 11.04
C ASP A 61 17.60 30.32 10.37
N TYR A 62 16.35 30.21 10.87
CA TYR A 62 15.37 29.21 10.39
C TYR A 62 14.49 29.78 9.29
N GLU A 63 14.38 29.04 8.17
CA GLU A 63 13.56 29.40 7.02
C GLU A 63 12.54 28.32 6.69
N LEU A 64 11.24 28.72 6.59
CA LEU A 64 10.17 27.81 6.19
C LEU A 64 10.18 27.59 4.67
N LEU A 65 10.45 26.36 4.26
CA LEU A 65 10.49 25.93 2.85
C LEU A 65 9.14 25.36 2.40
N LYS A 66 8.86 25.48 1.09
CA LYS A 66 7.72 24.79 0.49
C LYS A 66 8.03 23.30 0.32
N PRO A 67 7.02 22.40 0.43
CA PRO A 67 7.24 20.95 0.33
C PRO A 67 7.94 20.50 -0.96
N ASP A 68 7.58 21.09 -2.08
CA ASP A 68 8.11 20.82 -3.42
C ASP A 68 9.52 21.40 -3.66
N ASN A 69 10.00 22.27 -2.77
CA ASN A 69 11.26 22.98 -2.94
C ASN A 69 12.38 22.57 -1.95
N VAL A 70 12.10 21.69 -0.98
CA VAL A 70 13.06 21.35 0.09
C VAL A 70 14.40 20.84 -0.47
N LEU A 71 14.39 19.93 -1.44
CA LEU A 71 15.60 19.42 -2.07
C LEU A 71 16.31 20.50 -2.88
N ASN A 72 15.54 21.27 -3.66
CA ASN A 72 16.10 22.30 -4.54
C ASN A 72 16.71 23.45 -3.76
N SER A 73 16.15 23.83 -2.60
CA SER A 73 16.71 24.90 -1.78
C SER A 73 18.11 24.56 -1.26
N VAL A 74 18.38 23.28 -0.92
CA VAL A 74 19.75 22.84 -0.59
C VAL A 74 20.63 22.78 -1.83
N ALA A 75 20.15 22.17 -2.90
CA ALA A 75 20.92 21.99 -4.13
C ALA A 75 21.27 23.32 -4.83
N ASN A 76 20.49 24.37 -4.59
CA ASN A 76 20.74 25.73 -5.10
C ASN A 76 21.49 26.63 -4.11
N HIS A 77 21.99 26.09 -3.00
CA HIS A 77 22.72 26.85 -1.98
C HIS A 77 21.90 27.99 -1.32
N GLU A 78 20.54 27.82 -1.27
CA GLU A 78 19.66 28.79 -0.59
C GLU A 78 19.70 28.59 0.92
N VAL A 79 19.91 27.34 1.38
CA VAL A 79 20.05 26.95 2.80
C VAL A 79 21.22 25.99 2.98
N ASP A 80 21.94 26.08 4.09
CA ASP A 80 23.09 25.23 4.41
C ASP A 80 22.67 23.78 4.73
N LEU A 81 21.49 23.60 5.34
CA LEU A 81 20.94 22.29 5.66
C LEU A 81 19.42 22.35 5.84
N THR A 82 18.79 21.16 5.83
CA THR A 82 17.35 21.08 6.04
C THR A 82 16.96 20.19 7.22
N LEU A 83 16.07 20.68 8.05
CA LEU A 83 15.36 19.89 9.07
C LEU A 83 14.14 19.24 8.43
N TYR A 84 14.37 18.18 7.66
CA TYR A 84 13.33 17.42 6.96
C TYR A 84 13.73 15.94 6.90
N PRO A 85 12.80 14.98 7.14
CA PRO A 85 13.11 13.56 7.08
C PRO A 85 13.32 13.11 5.63
N MET A 86 14.52 13.36 5.09
CA MET A 86 14.83 13.10 3.70
C MET A 86 15.37 11.68 3.51
N THR A 87 14.74 10.87 2.68
CA THR A 87 15.25 9.55 2.29
C THR A 87 16.55 9.72 1.51
N ILE A 88 17.62 9.04 1.93
CA ILE A 88 18.86 8.95 1.19
C ILE A 88 18.64 8.12 -0.08
N THR A 89 18.89 8.72 -1.24
CA THR A 89 18.87 8.04 -2.54
C THR A 89 20.09 8.43 -3.37
N SER A 90 20.53 7.54 -4.28
CA SER A 90 21.66 7.82 -5.18
C SER A 90 21.42 9.07 -6.01
N GLU A 91 20.21 9.28 -6.49
CA GLU A 91 19.84 10.44 -7.30
C GLU A 91 19.99 11.76 -6.53
N ARG A 92 19.51 11.81 -5.27
CA ARG A 92 19.65 13.01 -4.43
C ARG A 92 21.09 13.26 -4.04
N SER A 93 21.89 12.20 -3.81
CA SER A 93 23.32 12.31 -3.48
C SER A 93 24.19 12.85 -4.63
N GLU A 94 23.64 13.01 -5.84
CA GLU A 94 24.31 13.69 -6.94
C GLU A 94 24.25 15.22 -6.81
N SER A 95 23.28 15.74 -6.07
CA SER A 95 23.00 17.18 -5.96
C SER A 95 23.16 17.76 -4.56
N ILE A 96 23.11 16.95 -3.52
CA ILE A 96 23.25 17.37 -2.12
C ILE A 96 24.06 16.36 -1.32
N ASP A 97 24.63 16.79 -0.21
CA ASP A 97 25.20 15.93 0.81
C ASP A 97 24.15 15.52 1.85
N PHE A 98 24.44 14.44 2.56
CA PHE A 98 23.56 13.94 3.63
C PHE A 98 24.31 13.82 4.95
N SER A 99 23.61 14.12 6.03
CA SER A 99 24.09 13.76 7.36
C SER A 99 24.14 12.24 7.56
N VAL A 100 24.72 11.79 8.66
CA VAL A 100 24.47 10.42 9.15
C VAL A 100 22.98 10.18 9.31
N PRO A 101 22.45 8.97 9.00
CA PRO A 101 21.05 8.69 9.13
C PRO A 101 20.64 8.69 10.61
N PHE A 102 19.51 9.32 10.92
CA PHE A 102 18.96 9.41 12.28
C PHE A 102 17.76 8.49 12.52
N TYR A 103 17.12 7.99 11.45
CA TYR A 103 15.94 7.12 11.55
C TYR A 103 15.86 6.12 10.40
N LEU A 104 15.41 4.89 10.71
CA LEU A 104 15.08 3.87 9.72
C LEU A 104 13.56 3.80 9.53
N ALA A 105 13.08 4.37 8.46
CA ALA A 105 11.68 4.29 8.06
C ALA A 105 11.41 3.05 7.18
N HIS A 106 10.14 2.73 7.00
CA HIS A 106 9.66 1.75 6.02
C HIS A 106 8.50 2.39 5.25
N SER A 107 8.23 1.92 4.06
CA SER A 107 6.98 2.22 3.39
C SER A 107 5.85 1.38 3.99
N GLY A 108 4.65 1.95 4.01
CA GLY A 108 3.43 1.31 4.47
C GLY A 108 2.31 1.43 3.44
N VAL A 109 1.16 0.85 3.74
CA VAL A 109 -0.02 0.85 2.88
C VAL A 109 -1.25 1.26 3.67
N ILE A 110 -2.06 2.15 3.11
CA ILE A 110 -3.44 2.39 3.55
C ILE A 110 -4.37 1.90 2.45
N ALA A 111 -5.29 1.01 2.80
CA ALA A 111 -6.33 0.55 1.90
C ALA A 111 -7.61 0.24 2.67
N LYS A 112 -8.73 0.17 1.96
CA LYS A 112 -9.98 -0.29 2.55
C LYS A 112 -9.85 -1.73 2.98
N GLN A 113 -10.11 -1.98 4.26
CA GLN A 113 -10.21 -3.34 4.79
C GLN A 113 -11.64 -3.85 4.63
N TYR A 114 -11.78 -4.98 3.94
CA TYR A 114 -13.07 -5.65 3.83
C TYR A 114 -13.30 -6.54 5.05
N SER A 115 -14.40 -6.32 5.77
CA SER A 115 -14.84 -7.24 6.82
C SER A 115 -15.21 -8.62 6.23
N THR A 116 -15.22 -9.66 7.06
CA THR A 116 -15.64 -11.02 6.63
C THR A 116 -17.03 -11.00 6.01
N TRP A 117 -17.93 -10.17 6.54
CA TRP A 117 -19.29 -10.02 6.01
C TRP A 117 -19.30 -9.34 4.64
N GLU A 118 -18.50 -8.28 4.42
CA GLU A 118 -18.38 -7.63 3.11
C GLU A 118 -17.79 -8.58 2.07
N LYS A 119 -16.75 -9.33 2.40
CA LYS A 119 -16.18 -10.38 1.53
C LYS A 119 -17.23 -11.40 1.13
N THR A 120 -18.02 -11.90 2.11
CA THR A 120 -19.11 -12.83 1.86
C THR A 120 -20.18 -12.21 0.95
N TRP A 121 -20.52 -10.94 1.16
CA TRP A 121 -21.51 -10.24 0.35
C TRP A 121 -21.04 -10.02 -1.09
N ILE A 122 -19.77 -9.60 -1.28
CA ILE A 122 -19.15 -9.46 -2.61
C ILE A 122 -19.20 -10.80 -3.36
N PHE A 123 -18.81 -11.89 -2.69
CA PHE A 123 -18.90 -13.24 -3.23
C PHE A 123 -20.34 -13.62 -3.61
N LEU A 124 -21.31 -13.47 -2.71
CA LEU A 124 -22.72 -13.76 -3.00
C LEU A 124 -23.22 -12.93 -4.19
N LYS A 125 -22.85 -11.66 -4.28
CA LYS A 125 -23.25 -10.79 -5.40
C LYS A 125 -22.72 -11.29 -6.74
N SER A 126 -21.59 -12.00 -6.78
CA SER A 126 -21.04 -12.58 -8.00
C SER A 126 -21.95 -13.62 -8.63
N PHE A 127 -22.75 -14.36 -7.83
CA PHE A 127 -23.78 -15.30 -8.30
C PHE A 127 -24.96 -14.62 -9.00
N PHE A 128 -25.19 -13.34 -8.76
CA PHE A 128 -26.23 -12.56 -9.44
C PHE A 128 -25.70 -11.77 -10.63
N SER A 129 -24.46 -12.04 -11.04
CA SER A 129 -23.89 -11.43 -12.24
C SER A 129 -24.63 -11.90 -13.49
N LEU A 130 -24.73 -11.05 -14.50
CA LEU A 130 -25.33 -11.39 -15.80
C LEU A 130 -24.66 -12.60 -16.45
N ASN A 131 -23.35 -12.75 -16.24
CA ASN A 131 -22.61 -13.89 -16.80
C ASN A 131 -23.01 -15.20 -16.12
N PHE A 132 -23.11 -15.21 -14.78
CA PHE A 132 -23.57 -16.39 -14.04
C PHE A 132 -25.01 -16.79 -14.46
N LEU A 133 -25.91 -15.82 -14.56
CA LEU A 133 -27.28 -16.06 -15.00
C LEU A 133 -27.35 -16.63 -16.42
N ARG A 134 -26.50 -16.18 -17.35
CA ARG A 134 -26.41 -16.76 -18.71
C ARG A 134 -25.95 -18.22 -18.68
N VAL A 135 -24.95 -18.54 -17.86
CA VAL A 135 -24.48 -19.92 -17.68
C VAL A 135 -25.58 -20.79 -17.07
N LEU A 136 -26.27 -20.31 -16.05
CA LEU A 136 -27.39 -21.02 -15.42
C LEU A 136 -28.56 -21.26 -16.40
N MET A 137 -28.91 -20.25 -17.23
CA MET A 137 -29.92 -20.42 -18.28
C MET A 137 -29.47 -21.42 -19.32
N GLY A 138 -28.21 -21.40 -19.74
CA GLY A 138 -27.62 -22.40 -20.64
C GLY A 138 -27.73 -23.82 -20.07
N LEU A 139 -27.44 -23.99 -18.78
CA LEU A 139 -27.59 -25.26 -18.07
C LEU A 139 -29.04 -25.75 -18.08
N CYS A 140 -30.01 -24.89 -17.72
CA CYS A 140 -31.41 -25.21 -17.77
C CYS A 140 -31.86 -25.62 -19.18
N LEU A 141 -31.39 -24.95 -20.22
CA LEU A 141 -31.66 -25.27 -21.62
C LEU A 141 -31.16 -26.67 -21.99
N VAL A 142 -29.94 -27.03 -21.61
CA VAL A 142 -29.35 -28.34 -21.86
C VAL A 142 -30.16 -29.45 -21.14
N ILE A 143 -30.53 -29.23 -19.87
CA ILE A 143 -31.41 -30.16 -19.13
C ILE A 143 -32.74 -30.36 -19.85
N LEU A 144 -33.36 -29.27 -20.36
CA LEU A 144 -34.59 -29.32 -21.12
C LEU A 144 -34.41 -30.10 -22.43
N ILE A 145 -33.32 -29.91 -23.18
CA ILE A 145 -33.03 -30.61 -24.41
C ILE A 145 -32.96 -32.14 -24.18
N PHE A 146 -32.15 -32.58 -23.23
CA PHE A 146 -32.04 -34.01 -22.92
C PHE A 146 -33.31 -34.58 -22.32
N GLY A 147 -34.02 -33.84 -21.47
CA GLY A 147 -35.31 -34.17 -20.97
C GLY A 147 -36.38 -34.33 -22.07
N PHE A 148 -36.38 -33.45 -23.09
CA PHE A 148 -37.24 -33.52 -24.26
C PHE A 148 -36.98 -34.78 -25.10
N PHE A 149 -35.70 -35.09 -25.40
CA PHE A 149 -35.37 -36.30 -26.16
C PHE A 149 -35.75 -37.57 -25.39
N ALA A 150 -35.46 -37.67 -24.11
CA ALA A 150 -35.87 -38.79 -23.27
C ALA A 150 -37.40 -38.96 -23.33
N TRP A 151 -38.16 -37.89 -23.10
CA TRP A 151 -39.64 -37.92 -23.20
C TRP A 151 -40.12 -38.34 -24.60
N LEU A 152 -39.47 -37.84 -25.66
CA LEU A 152 -39.87 -38.16 -27.05
C LEU A 152 -39.81 -39.66 -27.34
N PHE A 153 -38.76 -40.35 -26.88
CA PHE A 153 -38.61 -41.81 -27.05
C PHE A 153 -39.52 -42.59 -26.07
N GLU A 154 -39.76 -42.11 -24.86
CA GLU A 154 -40.49 -42.83 -23.81
C GLU A 154 -42.01 -42.65 -23.84
N ARG A 155 -42.50 -41.49 -24.34
CA ARG A 155 -43.93 -41.11 -24.26
C ARG A 155 -44.96 -42.13 -24.73
N LYS A 156 -44.57 -43.00 -25.66
CA LYS A 156 -45.47 -44.05 -26.23
C LYS A 156 -45.35 -45.38 -25.46
N SER A 157 -44.16 -45.74 -25.07
CA SER A 157 -43.86 -47.06 -24.47
C SER A 157 -43.80 -47.06 -22.95
N ASN A 158 -43.52 -45.91 -22.32
CA ASN A 158 -43.42 -45.78 -20.86
C ASN A 158 -44.38 -44.66 -20.37
N LYS A 159 -45.66 -44.89 -20.60
CA LYS A 159 -46.72 -43.91 -20.26
C LYS A 159 -46.88 -43.62 -18.78
N GLU A 160 -46.50 -44.56 -17.93
CA GLU A 160 -46.57 -44.43 -16.48
C GLU A 160 -45.60 -43.40 -15.94
N GLU A 161 -44.38 -43.40 -16.45
CA GLU A 161 -43.33 -42.52 -15.96
C GLU A 161 -43.20 -41.24 -16.78
N PHE A 162 -43.34 -41.30 -18.12
CA PHE A 162 -43.13 -40.18 -19.03
C PHE A 162 -44.41 -39.66 -19.73
N GLY A 163 -45.52 -40.30 -19.63
CA GLY A 163 -46.82 -39.86 -20.10
C GLY A 163 -46.89 -38.97 -21.35
N GLY A 164 -48.12 -38.52 -21.69
CA GLY A 164 -48.32 -37.58 -22.79
C GLY A 164 -48.44 -36.11 -22.35
N GLY A 165 -48.25 -35.20 -23.32
CA GLY A 165 -48.42 -33.76 -23.14
C GLY A 165 -47.41 -33.09 -22.23
N ILE A 166 -47.74 -31.92 -21.68
CA ILE A 166 -46.87 -31.10 -20.84
C ILE A 166 -46.39 -31.82 -19.57
N ARG A 167 -47.25 -32.66 -18.96
CA ARG A 167 -46.87 -33.43 -17.77
C ARG A 167 -45.76 -34.43 -18.05
N GLY A 168 -45.80 -35.08 -19.21
CA GLY A 168 -44.71 -35.99 -19.62
C GLY A 168 -43.41 -35.25 -19.94
N LEU A 169 -43.52 -34.10 -20.57
CA LEU A 169 -42.36 -33.24 -20.81
C LEU A 169 -41.69 -32.80 -19.50
N TRP A 170 -42.49 -32.41 -18.52
CA TRP A 170 -42.01 -32.08 -17.17
C TRP A 170 -41.34 -33.28 -16.48
N SER A 171 -41.88 -34.49 -16.70
CA SER A 171 -41.24 -35.72 -16.20
C SER A 171 -39.86 -35.97 -16.84
N GLY A 172 -39.74 -35.67 -18.15
CA GLY A 172 -38.44 -35.72 -18.84
C GLY A 172 -37.44 -34.71 -18.28
N PHE A 173 -37.89 -33.49 -18.07
CA PHE A 173 -37.05 -32.45 -17.44
C PHE A 173 -36.61 -32.86 -16.02
N TRP A 174 -37.53 -33.32 -15.20
CA TRP A 174 -37.27 -33.82 -13.86
C TRP A 174 -36.23 -34.94 -13.87
N TRP A 175 -36.42 -35.96 -14.70
CA TRP A 175 -35.48 -37.05 -14.88
C TRP A 175 -34.09 -36.56 -15.28
N SER A 176 -34.03 -35.65 -16.24
CA SER A 176 -32.75 -35.09 -16.71
C SER A 176 -32.02 -34.35 -15.58
N ALA A 177 -32.73 -33.53 -14.80
CA ALA A 177 -32.19 -32.79 -13.67
C ALA A 177 -31.69 -33.72 -12.55
N VAL A 178 -32.48 -34.73 -12.17
CA VAL A 178 -32.16 -35.71 -11.13
C VAL A 178 -30.98 -36.59 -11.55
N THR A 179 -30.89 -36.92 -12.83
CA THR A 179 -29.73 -37.69 -13.41
C THR A 179 -28.47 -36.84 -13.39
N MET A 180 -28.57 -35.59 -13.80
CA MET A 180 -27.41 -34.66 -13.79
C MET A 180 -26.84 -34.46 -12.39
N THR A 181 -27.69 -34.26 -11.39
CA THR A 181 -27.29 -34.08 -10.01
C THR A 181 -26.83 -35.36 -9.30
N THR A 182 -26.82 -36.50 -10.01
CA THR A 182 -26.46 -37.84 -9.52
C THR A 182 -27.30 -38.31 -8.32
N VAL A 183 -28.45 -37.71 -8.04
CA VAL A 183 -29.37 -38.10 -6.96
C VAL A 183 -30.06 -39.42 -7.30
N GLY A 184 -30.61 -39.56 -8.53
CA GLY A 184 -31.15 -40.82 -9.04
C GLY A 184 -32.26 -41.44 -8.19
N TYR A 185 -33.35 -40.74 -7.90
CA TYR A 185 -34.45 -41.25 -7.09
C TYR A 185 -35.06 -42.58 -7.63
N GLY A 186 -34.86 -42.90 -8.91
CA GLY A 186 -35.39 -44.13 -9.51
C GLY A 186 -36.87 -44.11 -9.82
N ASP A 187 -37.56 -42.99 -9.59
CA ASP A 187 -38.99 -42.76 -9.87
C ASP A 187 -39.29 -42.65 -11.37
N LYS A 188 -38.24 -42.32 -12.16
CA LYS A 188 -38.29 -42.22 -13.62
C LYS A 188 -37.03 -42.76 -14.23
N SER A 189 -37.18 -43.67 -15.22
CA SER A 189 -36.05 -44.26 -15.92
C SER A 189 -36.40 -44.60 -17.38
N PRO A 190 -35.54 -44.29 -18.38
CA PRO A 190 -35.75 -44.71 -19.76
C PRO A 190 -35.71 -46.22 -19.91
N ARG A 191 -36.77 -46.79 -20.56
CA ARG A 191 -36.91 -48.23 -20.82
C ARG A 191 -36.67 -48.60 -22.28
N THR A 192 -36.94 -47.66 -23.22
CA THR A 192 -36.72 -47.89 -24.65
C THR A 192 -35.26 -47.85 -25.01
N THR A 193 -34.84 -48.49 -26.11
CA THR A 193 -33.46 -48.47 -26.58
C THR A 193 -33.03 -47.05 -26.90
N GLY A 194 -33.88 -46.23 -27.55
CA GLY A 194 -33.62 -44.82 -27.87
C GLY A 194 -33.45 -43.96 -26.60
N GLY A 195 -34.36 -44.15 -25.61
CA GLY A 195 -34.27 -43.45 -24.33
C GLY A 195 -33.01 -43.82 -23.55
N ARG A 196 -32.58 -45.09 -23.54
CA ARG A 196 -31.33 -45.54 -22.94
C ARG A 196 -30.08 -44.94 -23.60
N LEU A 197 -30.11 -44.81 -24.96
CA LEU A 197 -29.00 -44.17 -25.65
C LEU A 197 -28.88 -42.66 -25.27
N VAL A 198 -30.02 -41.96 -25.23
CA VAL A 198 -30.05 -40.55 -24.77
C VAL A 198 -29.57 -40.48 -23.32
N ALA A 199 -29.99 -41.40 -22.45
CA ALA A 199 -29.54 -41.44 -21.05
C ALA A 199 -28.04 -41.64 -20.93
N LEU A 200 -27.46 -42.55 -21.73
CA LEU A 200 -26.02 -42.80 -21.74
C LEU A 200 -25.23 -41.54 -22.11
N ILE A 201 -25.60 -40.88 -23.22
CA ILE A 201 -24.98 -39.65 -23.66
C ILE A 201 -25.12 -38.55 -22.58
N TRP A 202 -26.33 -38.44 -22.00
CA TRP A 202 -26.61 -37.45 -20.96
C TRP A 202 -25.75 -37.67 -19.71
N MET A 203 -25.60 -38.88 -19.23
CA MET A 203 -24.77 -39.17 -18.04
C MET A 203 -23.32 -38.68 -18.21
N PHE A 204 -22.69 -38.96 -19.33
CA PHE A 204 -21.31 -38.45 -19.61
C PHE A 204 -21.29 -36.92 -19.76
N THR A 205 -22.24 -36.35 -20.51
CA THR A 205 -22.34 -34.90 -20.70
C THR A 205 -22.56 -34.17 -19.37
N ALA A 206 -23.45 -34.72 -18.53
CA ALA A 206 -23.75 -34.14 -17.21
C ALA A 206 -22.53 -34.07 -16.28
N VAL A 207 -21.70 -35.11 -16.26
CA VAL A 207 -20.45 -35.14 -15.44
C VAL A 207 -19.48 -34.04 -15.90
N ILE A 208 -19.32 -33.86 -17.23
CA ILE A 208 -18.44 -32.82 -17.78
C ILE A 208 -18.97 -31.43 -17.43
N ILE A 209 -20.29 -31.21 -17.56
CA ILE A 209 -20.91 -29.91 -17.25
C ILE A 209 -20.77 -29.58 -15.76
N ILE A 210 -21.07 -30.53 -14.86
CA ILE A 210 -20.94 -30.33 -13.41
C ILE A 210 -19.49 -30.02 -13.03
N SER A 211 -18.54 -30.75 -13.59
CA SER A 211 -17.11 -30.54 -13.34
C SER A 211 -16.68 -29.12 -13.77
N GLY A 212 -17.11 -28.66 -14.95
CA GLY A 212 -16.84 -27.30 -15.43
C GLY A 212 -17.50 -26.24 -14.56
N PHE A 213 -18.74 -26.47 -14.10
CA PHE A 213 -19.45 -25.54 -13.21
C PHE A 213 -18.76 -25.43 -11.86
N THR A 214 -18.34 -26.53 -11.27
CA THR A 214 -17.59 -26.55 -10.01
C THR A 214 -16.25 -25.83 -10.15
N ALA A 215 -15.53 -26.06 -11.23
CA ALA A 215 -14.28 -25.36 -11.53
C ALA A 215 -14.50 -23.84 -11.68
N SER A 216 -15.59 -23.42 -12.32
CA SER A 216 -15.94 -22.00 -12.48
C SER A 216 -16.22 -21.32 -11.12
N ILE A 217 -16.94 -22.00 -10.21
CA ILE A 217 -17.18 -21.50 -8.85
C ILE A 217 -15.87 -21.38 -8.08
N ALA A 218 -15.02 -22.41 -8.11
CA ALA A 218 -13.73 -22.40 -7.43
C ALA A 218 -12.84 -21.27 -7.95
N SER A 219 -12.80 -21.06 -9.28
CA SER A 219 -12.06 -19.95 -9.89
C SER A 219 -12.58 -18.59 -9.44
N SER A 220 -13.90 -18.39 -9.40
CA SER A 220 -14.51 -17.14 -8.94
C SER A 220 -14.18 -16.85 -7.46
N LEU A 221 -14.17 -17.87 -6.61
CA LEU A 221 -13.75 -17.75 -5.20
C LEU A 221 -12.30 -17.28 -5.09
N THR A 222 -11.40 -17.92 -5.84
CA THR A 222 -9.97 -17.57 -5.84
C THR A 222 -9.74 -16.14 -6.31
N VAL A 223 -10.42 -15.69 -7.36
CA VAL A 223 -10.33 -14.30 -7.85
C VAL A 223 -10.81 -13.32 -6.78
N THR A 224 -11.96 -13.57 -6.16
CA THR A 224 -12.50 -12.72 -5.09
C THR A 224 -11.55 -12.65 -3.89
N GLU A 225 -10.90 -13.76 -3.53
CA GLU A 225 -9.91 -13.78 -2.45
C GLU A 225 -8.68 -12.95 -2.79
N LEU A 226 -8.16 -13.06 -4.02
CA LEU A 226 -7.04 -12.24 -4.50
C LEU A 226 -7.39 -10.75 -4.55
N GLU A 227 -8.59 -10.38 -5.02
CA GLU A 227 -9.06 -8.99 -5.06
C GLU A 227 -9.22 -8.37 -3.67
N THR A 228 -9.52 -9.18 -2.65
CA THR A 228 -9.72 -8.71 -1.28
C THR A 228 -8.52 -8.98 -0.37
N ASP A 229 -7.46 -9.61 -0.88
CA ASP A 229 -6.24 -9.82 -0.10
C ASP A 229 -5.53 -8.47 0.13
N THR A 230 -5.19 -8.22 1.38
CA THR A 230 -4.47 -7.03 1.85
C THR A 230 -3.35 -7.42 2.81
N SER A 231 -2.82 -8.64 2.70
CA SER A 231 -1.83 -9.17 3.64
C SER A 231 -0.40 -8.81 3.29
N THR A 232 -0.09 -8.62 2.00
CA THR A 232 1.26 -8.31 1.51
C THR A 232 1.23 -7.20 0.47
N ILE A 233 2.38 -6.57 0.22
CA ILE A 233 2.48 -5.51 -0.80
C ILE A 233 2.25 -6.08 -2.22
N GLU A 234 2.60 -7.33 -2.46
CA GLU A 234 2.40 -7.99 -3.76
C GLU A 234 0.92 -8.09 -4.14
N SER A 235 0.01 -8.17 -3.17
CA SER A 235 -1.43 -8.20 -3.41
C SER A 235 -1.99 -6.89 -3.99
N PHE A 236 -1.17 -5.83 -3.99
CA PHE A 236 -1.52 -4.52 -4.57
C PHE A 236 -0.92 -4.28 -5.95
N LYS A 237 -0.22 -5.24 -6.54
CA LYS A 237 0.54 -5.06 -7.79
C LYS A 237 -0.32 -4.66 -8.99
N GLU A 238 -1.55 -5.18 -9.05
CA GLU A 238 -2.50 -4.92 -10.14
C GLU A 238 -3.52 -3.82 -9.78
N ARG A 239 -3.34 -3.15 -8.62
CA ARG A 239 -4.25 -2.11 -8.14
C ARG A 239 -3.66 -0.74 -8.42
N ARG A 240 -4.53 0.24 -8.65
CA ARG A 240 -4.12 1.62 -8.81
C ARG A 240 -3.73 2.22 -7.47
N LEU A 241 -2.44 2.54 -7.34
CA LEU A 241 -1.85 3.05 -6.10
C LEU A 241 -1.72 4.58 -6.13
N GLY A 242 -1.91 5.22 -4.97
CA GLY A 242 -1.57 6.63 -4.76
C GLY A 242 -0.25 6.76 -4.00
N THR A 243 0.64 7.62 -4.45
CA THR A 243 1.89 7.93 -3.74
C THR A 243 2.32 9.38 -3.97
N VAL A 244 3.24 9.88 -3.17
CA VAL A 244 3.79 11.23 -3.31
C VAL A 244 4.90 11.23 -4.35
N GLU A 245 4.88 12.23 -5.22
CA GLU A 245 5.94 12.44 -6.22
C GLU A 245 7.30 12.70 -5.58
N ASN A 246 8.37 12.37 -6.30
CA ASN A 246 9.75 12.53 -5.86
C ASN A 246 10.08 11.86 -4.50
N SER A 247 9.29 10.86 -4.07
CA SER A 247 9.50 10.11 -2.83
C SER A 247 10.37 8.87 -3.03
N GLY A 248 11.02 8.41 -1.95
CA GLY A 248 11.72 7.13 -1.96
C GLY A 248 10.78 5.94 -2.19
N THR A 249 9.52 6.08 -1.76
CA THR A 249 8.47 5.08 -2.01
C THR A 249 8.10 5.00 -3.49
N LEU A 250 7.95 6.13 -4.20
CA LEU A 250 7.72 6.15 -5.65
C LEU A 250 8.85 5.45 -6.41
N LYS A 251 10.11 5.77 -6.05
CA LYS A 251 11.26 5.11 -6.66
C LYS A 251 11.19 3.60 -6.49
N TRP A 252 10.88 3.12 -5.28
CA TRP A 252 10.75 1.69 -5.02
C TRP A 252 9.62 1.04 -5.82
N LEU A 253 8.47 1.70 -5.94
CA LEU A 253 7.33 1.21 -6.76
C LEU A 253 7.75 1.03 -8.22
N ASN A 254 8.45 2.00 -8.80
CA ASN A 254 8.95 1.94 -10.18
C ASN A 254 9.97 0.80 -10.35
N ASP A 255 10.93 0.68 -9.43
CA ASP A 255 11.98 -0.35 -9.46
C ASP A 255 11.41 -1.78 -9.31
N ASN A 256 10.23 -1.93 -8.68
CA ASN A 256 9.53 -3.22 -8.47
C ASN A 256 8.34 -3.45 -9.42
N PHE A 257 8.24 -2.65 -10.49
CA PHE A 257 7.25 -2.81 -11.56
C PHE A 257 5.78 -2.66 -11.12
N TYR A 258 5.50 -1.74 -10.20
CA TYR A 258 4.16 -1.26 -9.89
C TYR A 258 3.84 -0.11 -10.83
N ASN A 259 3.19 -0.40 -11.97
CA ASN A 259 3.08 0.55 -13.09
C ASN A 259 1.82 1.44 -13.02
N ASP A 260 0.77 1.02 -12.32
CA ASP A 260 -0.47 1.81 -12.19
C ASP A 260 -0.48 2.59 -10.89
N HIS A 261 0.04 3.82 -10.93
CA HIS A 261 0.02 4.71 -9.78
C HIS A 261 -0.37 6.15 -10.17
N ALA A 262 -1.09 6.80 -9.26
CA ALA A 262 -1.39 8.23 -9.30
C ALA A 262 -0.38 8.98 -8.41
N LEU A 263 0.15 10.09 -8.91
CA LEU A 263 1.12 10.93 -8.21
C LEU A 263 0.42 12.14 -7.59
N PHE A 264 0.77 12.44 -6.35
CA PHE A 264 0.27 13.57 -5.59
C PHE A 264 1.44 14.43 -5.12
N THR A 265 1.23 15.73 -5.05
CA THR A 265 2.30 16.67 -4.64
C THR A 265 2.52 16.60 -3.12
N THR A 266 1.45 16.37 -2.35
CA THR A 266 1.51 16.32 -0.90
C THR A 266 0.85 15.06 -0.33
N LYS A 267 1.26 14.66 0.88
CA LYS A 267 0.66 13.51 1.57
C LYS A 267 -0.79 13.74 1.98
N GLU A 268 -1.20 14.99 2.18
CA GLU A 268 -2.54 15.39 2.57
C GLU A 268 -3.59 15.06 1.49
N GLU A 269 -3.17 14.97 0.23
CA GLU A 269 -4.04 14.62 -0.91
C GLU A 269 -4.36 13.11 -0.97
N LEU A 270 -3.57 12.27 -0.30
CA LEU A 270 -3.65 10.81 -0.41
C LEU A 270 -4.96 10.23 0.13
N LEU A 271 -5.39 10.62 1.35
CA LEU A 271 -6.66 10.13 1.93
C LEU A 271 -7.90 10.61 1.18
N PRO A 272 -8.00 11.88 0.75
CA PRO A 272 -9.07 12.32 -0.15
C PRO A 272 -9.16 11.50 -1.44
N ALA A 273 -8.03 11.24 -2.10
CA ALA A 273 -8.00 10.45 -3.33
C ALA A 273 -8.48 9.00 -3.11
N LEU A 274 -8.05 8.38 -2.00
CA LEU A 274 -8.53 7.04 -1.60
C LEU A 274 -10.04 7.03 -1.29
N ARG A 275 -10.54 8.06 -0.61
CA ARG A 275 -11.95 8.21 -0.27
C ARG A 275 -12.84 8.42 -1.49
N ASN A 276 -12.36 9.18 -2.47
CA ASN A 276 -13.06 9.42 -3.73
C ASN A 276 -12.99 8.24 -4.71
N GLY A 277 -12.17 7.22 -4.40
CA GLY A 277 -11.96 6.06 -5.29
C GLY A 277 -11.09 6.37 -6.52
N GLU A 278 -10.30 7.43 -6.47
CA GLU A 278 -9.31 7.75 -7.51
C GLU A 278 -8.16 6.74 -7.50
N VAL A 279 -7.86 6.21 -6.32
CA VAL A 279 -6.88 5.13 -6.08
C VAL A 279 -7.50 4.07 -5.17
N GLU A 280 -7.03 2.83 -5.28
CA GLU A 280 -7.52 1.69 -4.50
C GLU A 280 -6.73 1.48 -3.20
N ALA A 281 -5.51 1.97 -3.18
CA ALA A 281 -4.66 2.00 -2.00
C ALA A 281 -3.68 3.18 -2.08
N VAL A 282 -3.20 3.59 -0.91
CA VAL A 282 -2.17 4.60 -0.76
C VAL A 282 -0.91 3.95 -0.21
N VAL A 283 0.22 4.26 -0.82
CA VAL A 283 1.54 3.73 -0.45
C VAL A 283 2.48 4.90 -0.22
N TYR A 284 3.00 5.01 1.00
CA TYR A 284 3.93 6.07 1.35
C TYR A 284 4.72 5.69 2.62
N ASP A 285 5.52 6.59 3.14
CA ASP A 285 6.36 6.35 4.31
C ASP A 285 5.51 6.11 5.57
N LEU A 286 5.70 4.96 6.20
CA LEU A 286 4.87 4.45 7.30
C LEU A 286 4.69 5.44 8.48
N PRO A 287 5.72 6.15 8.96
CA PRO A 287 5.54 7.12 10.02
C PRO A 287 4.61 8.27 9.62
N LEU A 288 4.71 8.74 8.38
CA LEU A 288 3.89 9.83 7.84
C LEU A 288 2.45 9.37 7.59
N LEU A 289 2.26 8.12 7.12
CA LEU A 289 0.93 7.51 6.97
C LEU A 289 0.23 7.34 8.33
N ASN A 290 0.96 6.92 9.36
CA ASN A 290 0.40 6.79 10.70
C ASN A 290 -0.10 8.13 11.25
N GLU A 291 0.67 9.20 11.04
CA GLU A 291 0.27 10.54 11.47
C GLU A 291 -0.92 11.04 10.64
N LEU A 292 -0.94 10.80 9.34
CA LEU A 292 -2.02 11.17 8.45
C LEU A 292 -3.35 10.52 8.86
N VAL A 293 -3.34 9.22 9.21
CA VAL A 293 -4.54 8.52 9.71
C VAL A 293 -4.95 9.01 11.09
N LYS A 294 -3.99 9.30 11.98
CA LYS A 294 -4.26 9.80 13.33
C LYS A 294 -4.93 11.17 13.33
N THR A 295 -4.57 12.01 12.36
CA THR A 295 -5.15 13.36 12.20
C THR A 295 -6.42 13.37 11.35
N ASP A 296 -6.76 12.26 10.69
CA ASP A 296 -8.00 12.14 9.91
C ASP A 296 -9.23 12.12 10.83
N THR A 297 -10.05 13.16 10.73
CA THR A 297 -11.25 13.35 11.55
C THR A 297 -12.36 12.33 11.28
N ILE A 298 -12.31 11.65 10.13
CA ILE A 298 -13.35 10.71 9.67
C ILE A 298 -13.07 9.30 10.18
N ASN A 299 -11.80 8.97 10.50
CA ASN A 299 -11.36 7.65 11.00
C ASN A 299 -11.82 6.46 10.13
N GLU A 300 -11.86 6.66 8.81
CA GLU A 300 -12.35 5.65 7.87
C GLU A 300 -11.30 4.60 7.51
N PHE A 301 -10.02 4.98 7.58
CA PHE A 301 -8.92 4.17 7.11
C PHE A 301 -7.96 3.79 8.24
N ASN A 302 -7.28 2.67 8.06
CA ASN A 302 -6.20 2.23 8.93
C ASN A 302 -4.97 1.89 8.09
N VAL A 303 -3.80 2.11 8.67
CA VAL A 303 -2.56 1.61 8.10
C VAL A 303 -2.52 0.10 8.24
N LEU A 304 -2.27 -0.59 7.13
CA LEU A 304 -2.15 -2.04 7.13
C LEU A 304 -0.85 -2.50 7.81
N PRO A 305 -0.81 -3.70 8.39
CA PRO A 305 0.39 -4.23 9.03
C PRO A 305 1.45 -4.71 8.02
N ILE A 306 1.62 -3.95 6.94
CA ILE A 306 2.57 -4.20 5.87
C ILE A 306 3.73 -3.22 6.02
N ARG A 307 4.96 -3.76 6.04
CA ARG A 307 6.19 -2.96 6.06
C ARG A 307 7.12 -3.49 4.98
N PHE A 308 7.58 -2.58 4.14
CA PHE A 308 8.50 -2.91 3.06
C PHE A 308 9.39 -1.70 2.77
N ASN A 309 10.35 -1.81 1.85
CA ASN A 309 11.20 -0.71 1.43
C ASN A 309 11.84 0.05 2.62
N PRO A 310 12.81 -0.53 3.33
CA PRO A 310 13.52 0.18 4.39
C PRO A 310 14.25 1.40 3.81
N GLN A 311 14.07 2.56 4.43
CA GLN A 311 14.58 3.83 3.98
C GLN A 311 15.31 4.54 5.13
N TYR A 312 16.54 5.00 4.88
CA TYR A 312 17.29 5.78 5.84
C TYR A 312 16.95 7.26 5.69
N TYR A 313 16.51 7.89 6.78
CA TYR A 313 16.26 9.31 6.85
C TYR A 313 17.50 10.04 7.37
N ALA A 314 17.90 11.11 6.67
CA ALA A 314 18.98 11.99 7.03
C ALA A 314 18.56 13.46 6.81
N LEU A 315 19.36 14.39 7.31
CA LEU A 315 19.25 15.80 6.96
C LEU A 315 19.97 16.03 5.63
N GLY A 316 19.37 16.81 4.73
CA GLY A 316 20.05 17.27 3.52
C GLY A 316 20.99 18.42 3.89
N MET A 317 22.20 18.41 3.36
CA MET A 317 23.24 19.42 3.57
C MET A 317 23.73 19.94 2.22
N ASP A 318 24.07 21.22 2.20
CA ASP A 318 24.70 21.85 1.04
C ASP A 318 26.07 21.22 0.75
N THR A 319 26.37 20.94 -0.50
CA THR A 319 27.68 20.44 -0.96
C THR A 319 28.83 21.45 -0.78
N GLU A 320 28.50 22.75 -0.65
CA GLU A 320 29.50 23.81 -0.38
C GLU A 320 29.71 24.07 1.12
N LEU A 321 28.95 23.40 2.01
CA LEU A 321 29.12 23.49 3.45
C LEU A 321 30.49 22.94 3.86
N ASP A 322 31.25 23.70 4.64
CA ASP A 322 32.61 23.34 5.05
C ASP A 322 32.68 21.92 5.66
N ASP A 323 33.62 21.11 5.18
CA ASP A 323 33.80 19.71 5.62
C ASP A 323 33.97 19.59 7.14
N SER A 324 34.56 20.60 7.80
CA SER A 324 34.75 20.63 9.25
C SER A 324 33.41 20.81 9.98
N ILE A 325 32.50 21.62 9.42
CA ILE A 325 31.13 21.82 9.95
C ILE A 325 30.32 20.56 9.73
N GLN A 326 30.32 19.98 8.53
CA GLN A 326 29.65 18.71 8.25
C GLN A 326 30.10 17.60 9.21
N LYS A 327 31.41 17.52 9.48
CA LYS A 327 31.95 16.54 10.43
C LYS A 327 31.49 16.78 11.86
N LEU A 328 31.42 18.03 12.31
CA LEU A 328 30.88 18.38 13.63
C LEU A 328 29.40 17.98 13.74
N ILE A 329 28.58 18.35 12.77
CA ILE A 329 27.17 17.98 12.69
C ILE A 329 27.01 16.45 12.81
N ASN A 330 27.71 15.70 11.95
CA ASN A 330 27.62 14.25 11.92
C ASN A 330 28.07 13.59 13.23
N THR A 331 29.12 14.12 13.87
CA THR A 331 29.62 13.57 15.13
C THR A 331 28.64 13.81 16.28
N SER A 332 28.07 15.01 16.38
CA SER A 332 27.09 15.36 17.41
C SER A 332 25.75 14.64 17.19
N MET A 333 25.34 14.47 15.91
CA MET A 333 24.15 13.65 15.58
C MET A 333 24.33 12.19 16.01
N LEU A 334 25.48 11.57 15.73
CA LEU A 334 25.76 10.19 16.18
C LEU A 334 25.70 10.07 17.70
N LYS A 335 26.34 10.99 18.42
CA LYS A 335 26.33 11.01 19.89
C LYS A 335 24.90 11.14 20.44
N SER A 336 24.08 11.99 19.84
CA SER A 336 22.68 12.18 20.28
C SER A 336 21.83 10.98 19.94
N THR A 337 21.97 10.37 18.75
CA THR A 337 21.18 9.21 18.32
C THR A 337 21.58 7.90 19.02
N GLU A 338 22.78 7.79 19.58
CA GLU A 338 23.21 6.68 20.43
C GLU A 338 22.71 6.78 21.87
N SER A 339 22.13 7.93 22.28
CA SER A 339 21.65 8.16 23.63
C SER A 339 20.29 7.49 23.91
N LEU A 340 20.03 7.14 25.15
CA LEU A 340 18.69 6.67 25.58
C LEU A 340 17.63 7.77 25.46
N GLU A 341 18.02 9.03 25.51
CA GLU A 341 17.12 10.18 25.39
C GLU A 341 16.51 10.23 23.99
N TRP A 342 17.26 9.87 22.96
CA TRP A 342 16.75 9.77 21.59
C TRP A 342 15.61 8.76 21.46
N ASP A 343 15.76 7.57 22.04
CA ASP A 343 14.69 6.55 22.03
C ASP A 343 13.43 7.05 22.77
N VAL A 344 13.61 7.80 23.86
CA VAL A 344 12.49 8.41 24.60
C VAL A 344 11.78 9.46 23.76
N VAL A 345 12.55 10.36 23.12
CA VAL A 345 11.99 11.38 22.23
C VAL A 345 11.23 10.75 21.05
N LEU A 346 11.81 9.75 20.40
CA LEU A 346 11.09 9.05 19.32
C LEU A 346 9.78 8.42 19.81
N ALA A 347 9.80 7.78 20.98
CA ALA A 347 8.61 7.16 21.56
C ALA A 347 7.51 8.17 21.92
N GLU A 348 7.87 9.37 22.36
CA GLU A 348 6.93 10.47 22.67
C GLU A 348 6.13 10.88 21.43
N TYR A 349 6.76 10.89 20.25
CA TYR A 349 6.11 11.16 18.97
C TYR A 349 5.54 9.92 18.27
N GLY A 350 5.47 8.76 18.97
CA GLY A 350 4.91 7.53 18.43
C GLY A 350 5.79 6.83 17.40
N LEU A 351 7.05 7.22 17.30
CA LEU A 351 8.06 6.61 16.44
C LEU A 351 8.76 5.46 17.18
N LYS A 352 9.06 4.38 16.50
CA LYS A 352 9.75 3.22 17.07
C LYS A 352 11.06 2.99 16.34
N THR A 353 12.11 2.71 17.09
CA THR A 353 13.45 2.36 16.58
C THR A 353 13.60 0.86 16.25
N LYS A 354 12.61 0.01 16.66
CA LYS A 354 12.67 -1.46 16.46
C LYS A 354 11.34 -2.04 16.01
#